data_081ba0c3e63122d9cf243f42c93677d3
#
_entry.id   081ba0c3e63122d9cf243f42c93677d3
#
_cell.length_a   1.000
_cell.length_b   1.000
_cell.length_c   1.000
_cell.angle_alpha   90.00
_cell.angle_beta   90.00
_cell.angle_gamma   90.00
#
_symmetry.space_group_name_H-M   'P 1'
#
loop_
_entity.id
_entity.type
_entity.pdbx_description
1 polymer ?
#
loop_
_entity_poly.entity_id
_entity_poly.type
_entity_poly.pdbx_seq_one_letter_code
_entity_poly.pdbx_strand_id
1 'polypeptide(L)'
;MTNAIDPAWSSGYAERFDYRVDVLRRRNLVEAATPDGRQLARSERTLLIDEQSHGLVFYFPRTDVDMSALVRIDRVSHCPFKGVASYFALAGNAAGEPVAWSYETPYPEVSQIAEHIAFYQDRMVVRLGVAIFPIPKKA
;
A
#
# COMPACT_ATOMS: atom_id res chain seq x y z
N MET A 1 -16.05 -4.78 -18.19
CA MET A 1 -17.05 -4.43 -17.18
C MET A 1 -16.39 -3.71 -16.03
N THR A 2 -16.92 -2.59 -15.65
CA THR A 2 -16.39 -1.78 -14.55
C THR A 2 -16.84 -2.35 -13.21
N ASN A 3 -15.92 -2.50 -12.28
CA ASN A 3 -16.25 -2.81 -10.89
C ASN A 3 -16.66 -1.50 -10.21
N ALA A 4 -17.93 -1.38 -9.86
CA ALA A 4 -18.48 -0.19 -9.23
C ALA A 4 -18.47 -0.33 -7.71
N ILE A 5 -18.48 0.80 -7.01
CA ILE A 5 -18.64 0.82 -5.56
C ILE A 5 -20.04 0.33 -5.21
N ASP A 6 -20.12 -0.68 -4.35
CA ASP A 6 -21.37 -1.22 -3.87
C ASP A 6 -21.89 -0.32 -2.73
N PRO A 7 -23.09 0.25 -2.85
CA PRO A 7 -23.62 1.11 -1.78
C PRO A 7 -23.88 0.37 -0.47
N ALA A 8 -23.89 -0.97 -0.47
CA ALA A 8 -24.01 -1.75 0.76
C ALA A 8 -22.68 -1.85 1.52
N TRP A 9 -21.55 -1.45 0.92
CA TRP A 9 -20.27 -1.49 1.62
C TRP A 9 -20.25 -0.50 2.78
N SER A 10 -19.84 -1.00 3.93
CA SER A 10 -19.77 -0.20 5.15
C SER A 10 -18.63 -0.69 6.02
N SER A 11 -18.27 0.13 7.03
CA SER A 11 -17.22 -0.20 7.98
C SER A 11 -17.61 -1.40 8.83
N GLY A 12 -16.65 -2.30 9.08
CA GLY A 12 -16.82 -3.44 9.96
C GLY A 12 -16.53 -3.14 11.44
N TYR A 13 -16.06 -1.93 11.74
CA TYR A 13 -15.65 -1.61 13.12
C TYR A 13 -16.82 -1.58 14.10
N ALA A 14 -18.02 -1.31 13.63
CA ALA A 14 -19.20 -1.33 14.51
C ALA A 14 -19.45 -2.73 15.08
N GLU A 15 -19.17 -3.78 14.32
CA GLU A 15 -19.34 -5.18 14.72
C GLU A 15 -18.07 -5.78 15.28
N ARG A 16 -16.92 -5.32 14.83
CA ARG A 16 -15.62 -5.81 15.22
C ARG A 16 -14.73 -4.65 15.69
N PHE A 17 -15.16 -3.98 16.75
CA PHE A 17 -14.40 -2.87 17.32
C PHE A 17 -13.02 -3.32 17.84
N ASP A 18 -12.85 -4.61 18.10
CA ASP A 18 -11.61 -5.22 18.56
C ASP A 18 -10.63 -5.54 17.42
N TYR A 19 -11.05 -5.36 16.17
CA TYR A 19 -10.20 -5.67 15.03
C TYR A 19 -9.02 -4.70 14.98
N ARG A 20 -7.82 -5.25 14.86
CA ARG A 20 -6.59 -4.46 14.94
C ARG A 20 -5.94 -4.27 13.58
N VAL A 21 -5.78 -3.01 13.21
CA VAL A 21 -4.95 -2.59 12.08
C VAL A 21 -4.01 -1.52 12.62
N ASP A 22 -2.75 -1.89 12.84
CA ASP A 22 -1.77 -0.94 13.35
C ASP A 22 -1.09 -0.23 12.20
N VAL A 23 -0.98 1.09 12.30
CA VAL A 23 -0.30 1.92 11.31
C VAL A 23 0.97 2.45 11.97
N LEU A 24 2.11 2.02 11.47
CA LEU A 24 3.41 2.33 12.07
C LEU A 24 4.22 3.19 11.11
N ARG A 25 4.66 4.35 11.57
CA ARG A 25 5.58 5.18 10.79
C ARG A 25 6.96 4.55 10.75
N ARG A 26 7.53 4.50 9.55
CA ARG A 26 8.88 3.97 9.37
C ARG A 26 9.80 5.03 8.81
N ARG A 27 11.07 4.97 9.23
CA ARG A 27 12.11 5.88 8.74
C ARG A 27 13.25 5.16 8.04
N ASN A 28 13.25 3.83 8.06
CA ASN A 28 14.19 3.06 7.28
C ASN A 28 13.86 3.21 5.79
N LEU A 29 14.88 3.06 4.95
CA LEU A 29 14.69 3.09 3.52
C LEU A 29 13.90 1.87 3.07
N VAL A 30 12.86 2.09 2.27
CA VAL A 30 12.09 1.03 1.64
C VAL A 30 12.01 1.35 0.16
N GLU A 31 12.22 0.34 -0.68
CA GLU A 31 12.18 0.48 -2.13
C GLU A 31 11.24 -0.56 -2.73
N ALA A 32 10.60 -0.22 -3.84
CA ALA A 32 9.80 -1.16 -4.60
C ALA A 32 10.21 -1.12 -6.06
N ALA A 33 10.39 -2.29 -6.65
CA ALA A 33 10.83 -2.42 -8.03
C ALA A 33 10.09 -3.58 -8.71
N THR A 34 10.06 -3.53 -10.05
CA THR A 34 9.60 -4.67 -10.84
C THR A 34 10.58 -5.82 -10.71
N PRO A 35 10.17 -7.06 -11.01
CA PRO A 35 11.09 -8.19 -10.97
C PRO A 35 12.33 -8.03 -11.86
N ASP A 36 12.20 -7.27 -12.96
CA ASP A 36 13.34 -7.01 -13.86
C ASP A 36 14.18 -5.80 -13.42
N GLY A 37 13.89 -5.21 -12.27
CA GLY A 37 14.77 -4.24 -11.66
C GLY A 37 14.40 -2.77 -11.84
N ARG A 38 13.27 -2.45 -12.46
CA ARG A 38 12.84 -1.06 -12.59
C ARG A 38 12.29 -0.56 -11.25
N GLN A 39 12.94 0.43 -10.66
CA GLN A 39 12.49 1.01 -9.40
C GLN A 39 11.29 1.92 -9.62
N LEU A 40 10.21 1.67 -8.88
CA LEU A 40 9.00 2.47 -8.93
C LEU A 40 8.82 3.35 -7.70
N ALA A 41 9.41 2.99 -6.58
CA ALA A 41 9.24 3.75 -5.35
C ALA A 41 10.48 3.65 -4.47
N ARG A 42 10.74 4.73 -3.74
CA ARG A 42 11.82 4.80 -2.77
C ARG A 42 11.44 5.82 -1.70
N SER A 43 11.39 5.39 -0.45
CA SER A 43 10.90 6.26 0.62
C SER A 43 11.57 5.95 1.95
N GLU A 44 11.77 6.99 2.75
CA GLU A 44 12.14 6.89 4.16
C GLU A 44 10.95 7.34 5.04
N ARG A 45 9.74 7.35 4.47
CA ARG A 45 8.52 7.82 5.13
C ARG A 45 7.36 6.88 4.90
N THR A 46 7.63 5.59 4.75
CA THR A 46 6.55 4.62 4.56
C THR A 46 5.75 4.44 5.84
N LEU A 47 4.53 3.95 5.65
CA LEU A 47 3.71 3.45 6.74
C LEU A 47 3.70 1.93 6.65
N LEU A 48 4.04 1.27 7.75
CA LEU A 48 3.93 -0.18 7.83
C LEU A 48 2.57 -0.50 8.43
N ILE A 49 1.78 -1.26 7.69
CA ILE A 49 0.49 -1.72 8.16
C ILE A 49 0.65 -3.12 8.70
N ASP A 50 0.37 -3.28 10.00
CA ASP A 50 0.34 -4.57 10.67
C ASP A 50 -1.13 -4.88 10.97
N GLU A 51 -1.74 -5.62 10.05
CA GLU A 51 -3.12 -6.03 10.19
C GLU A 51 -3.15 -7.45 10.74
N GLN A 52 -3.95 -7.67 11.78
CA GLN A 52 -4.05 -9.00 12.36
C GLN A 52 -4.41 -10.03 11.29
N SER A 53 -3.73 -11.15 11.26
CA SER A 53 -3.94 -12.27 10.33
C SER A 53 -3.60 -12.00 8.86
N HIS A 54 -3.03 -10.82 8.54
CA HIS A 54 -2.73 -10.46 7.14
C HIS A 54 -1.26 -10.16 6.85
N GLY A 55 -0.39 -10.21 7.87
CA GLY A 55 1.02 -9.91 7.66
C GLY A 55 1.31 -8.42 7.53
N LEU A 56 2.48 -8.07 7.02
CA LEU A 56 3.01 -6.72 7.01
C LEU A 56 3.05 -6.18 5.59
N VAL A 57 2.51 -4.97 5.40
CA VAL A 57 2.50 -4.32 4.10
C VAL A 57 3.01 -2.89 4.25
N PHE A 58 3.92 -2.48 3.36
CA PHE A 58 4.44 -1.12 3.33
C PHE A 58 3.61 -0.26 2.38
N TYR A 59 3.18 0.89 2.88
CA TYR A 59 2.44 1.88 2.12
C TYR A 59 3.35 3.08 1.89
N PHE A 60 3.55 3.43 0.64
CA PHE A 60 4.45 4.51 0.22
C PHE A 60 3.68 5.81 0.05
N PRO A 61 4.19 6.94 0.56
CA PRO A 61 3.61 8.22 0.17
C PRO A 61 3.60 8.34 -1.35
N ARG A 62 2.52 8.83 -1.90
CA ARG A 62 2.37 8.91 -3.36
C ARG A 62 3.47 9.76 -4.00
N THR A 63 3.96 10.76 -3.29
CA THR A 63 5.05 11.63 -3.75
C THR A 63 6.40 10.90 -3.88
N ASP A 64 6.53 9.74 -3.24
CA ASP A 64 7.74 8.93 -3.31
C ASP A 64 7.60 7.77 -4.31
N VAL A 65 6.54 7.78 -5.10
CA VAL A 65 6.23 6.76 -6.10
C VAL A 65 6.25 7.40 -7.48
N ASP A 66 6.86 6.71 -8.44
CA ASP A 66 6.79 7.13 -9.84
C ASP A 66 5.40 6.74 -10.39
N MET A 67 4.45 7.65 -10.22
CA MET A 67 3.07 7.40 -10.65
C MET A 67 2.93 7.31 -12.16
N SER A 68 3.90 7.82 -12.92
CA SER A 68 3.89 7.67 -14.37
C SER A 68 4.13 6.23 -14.81
N ALA A 69 4.70 5.41 -13.93
CA ALA A 69 4.93 3.99 -14.20
C ALA A 69 3.69 3.14 -13.93
N LEU A 70 2.65 3.73 -13.37
CA LEU A 70 1.41 3.03 -12.98
C LEU A 70 0.24 3.60 -13.77
N VAL A 71 -0.74 2.74 -14.05
CA VAL A 71 -2.00 3.15 -14.64
C VAL A 71 -3.14 2.60 -13.80
N ARG A 72 -4.10 3.48 -13.46
CA ARG A 72 -5.30 3.03 -12.74
C ARG A 72 -6.09 2.10 -13.65
N ILE A 73 -6.49 0.97 -13.12
CA ILE A 73 -7.35 0.04 -13.83
C ILE A 73 -8.77 0.14 -13.28
N ASP A 74 -9.70 -0.38 -14.06
CA ASP A 74 -11.13 -0.28 -13.79
C ASP A 74 -11.55 -1.41 -12.86
N ARG A 75 -11.04 -1.35 -11.63
CA ARG A 75 -11.32 -2.34 -10.60
C ARG A 75 -11.30 -1.66 -9.25
N VAL A 76 -12.26 -1.99 -8.40
CA VAL A 76 -12.31 -1.58 -7.01
C VAL A 76 -12.68 -2.77 -6.14
N SER A 77 -12.33 -2.71 -4.88
CA SER A 77 -12.75 -3.70 -3.89
C SER A 77 -12.98 -3.01 -2.55
N HIS A 78 -13.55 -3.73 -1.61
CA HIS A 78 -13.86 -3.19 -0.29
C HIS A 78 -13.19 -4.01 0.80
N CYS A 79 -12.45 -3.33 1.65
CA CYS A 79 -11.97 -3.87 2.91
C CYS A 79 -12.82 -3.28 4.03
N PRO A 80 -13.47 -4.11 4.87
CA PRO A 80 -14.33 -3.59 5.95
C PRO A 80 -13.58 -2.72 6.94
N PHE A 81 -12.26 -2.82 6.99
CA PHE A 81 -11.44 -2.13 7.98
C PHE A 81 -10.53 -1.05 7.38
N LYS A 82 -10.43 -0.96 6.05
CA LYS A 82 -9.62 0.06 5.40
C LYS A 82 -10.42 0.94 4.42
N GLY A 83 -11.44 0.37 3.79
CA GLY A 83 -12.29 1.13 2.87
C GLY A 83 -12.24 0.58 1.46
N VAL A 84 -12.52 1.45 0.48
CA VAL A 84 -12.52 1.08 -0.94
C VAL A 84 -11.11 1.21 -1.50
N ALA A 85 -10.62 0.14 -2.09
CA ALA A 85 -9.31 0.11 -2.75
C ALA A 85 -9.45 0.38 -4.23
N SER A 86 -8.58 1.24 -4.76
CA SER A 86 -8.33 1.40 -6.19
C SER A 86 -7.09 0.60 -6.57
N TYR A 87 -7.01 0.14 -7.81
CA TYR A 87 -5.95 -0.74 -8.26
C TYR A 87 -5.18 -0.14 -9.43
N PHE A 88 -3.90 -0.50 -9.52
CA PHE A 88 -2.99 -0.01 -10.55
C PHE A 88 -2.24 -1.17 -11.18
N ALA A 89 -2.10 -1.13 -12.49
CA ALA A 89 -1.22 -2.00 -13.24
C ALA A 89 0.01 -1.20 -13.71
N LEU A 90 1.00 -1.88 -14.25
CA LEU A 90 2.12 -1.19 -14.87
C LEU A 90 1.65 -0.43 -16.12
N ALA A 91 2.14 0.79 -16.28
CA ALA A 91 1.85 1.58 -17.47
C ALA A 91 2.27 0.81 -18.72
N GLY A 92 1.41 0.82 -19.73
CA GLY A 92 1.63 0.03 -20.94
C GLY A 92 1.08 -1.38 -20.86
N ASN A 93 0.58 -1.81 -19.69
CA ASN A 93 0.01 -3.13 -19.49
C ASN A 93 -1.27 -3.04 -18.64
N ALA A 94 -2.19 -2.18 -19.05
CA ALA A 94 -3.43 -1.95 -18.30
C ALA A 94 -4.32 -3.20 -18.23
N ALA A 95 -4.16 -4.15 -19.14
CA ALA A 95 -4.89 -5.42 -19.13
C ALA A 95 -4.19 -6.47 -18.26
N GLY A 96 -2.99 -6.17 -17.74
CA GLY A 96 -2.26 -7.09 -16.89
C GLY A 96 -2.79 -7.13 -15.48
N GLU A 97 -2.21 -8.00 -14.66
CA GLU A 97 -2.56 -8.06 -13.26
C GLU A 97 -2.17 -6.76 -12.54
N PRO A 98 -2.97 -6.32 -11.58
CA PRO A 98 -2.59 -5.17 -10.76
C PRO A 98 -1.30 -5.47 -9.98
N VAL A 99 -0.45 -4.45 -9.85
CA VAL A 99 0.79 -4.55 -9.07
C VAL A 99 0.73 -3.70 -7.82
N ALA A 100 -0.28 -2.82 -7.70
CA ALA A 100 -0.40 -1.91 -6.57
C ALA A 100 -1.86 -1.56 -6.32
N TRP A 101 -2.11 -1.06 -5.10
CA TRP A 101 -3.43 -0.55 -4.73
C TRP A 101 -3.29 0.67 -3.83
N SER A 102 -4.40 1.37 -3.63
CA SER A 102 -4.47 2.53 -2.75
C SER A 102 -5.85 2.65 -2.14
N TYR A 103 -5.91 3.07 -0.90
CA TYR A 103 -7.14 3.50 -0.25
C TYR A 103 -7.15 5.02 -0.27
N GLU A 104 -7.87 5.62 -1.21
CA GLU A 104 -7.83 7.06 -1.40
C GLU A 104 -8.67 7.80 -0.37
N THR A 105 -9.74 7.17 0.09
CA THR A 105 -10.60 7.69 1.16
C THR A 105 -10.84 6.58 2.19
N PRO A 106 -9.82 6.24 2.98
CA PRO A 106 -9.95 5.14 3.95
C PRO A 106 -10.87 5.51 5.10
N TYR A 107 -11.30 4.50 5.85
CA TYR A 107 -12.07 4.73 7.07
C TYR A 107 -11.24 5.54 8.07
N PRO A 108 -11.92 6.31 8.97
CA PRO A 108 -11.22 7.19 9.91
C PRO A 108 -10.16 6.48 10.77
N GLU A 109 -10.39 5.23 11.12
CA GLU A 109 -9.47 4.46 11.97
C GLU A 109 -8.10 4.28 11.33
N VAL A 110 -8.01 4.36 10.01
CA VAL A 110 -6.76 4.21 9.27
C VAL A 110 -6.53 5.37 8.31
N SER A 111 -7.03 6.56 8.65
CA SER A 111 -6.98 7.73 7.79
C SER A 111 -5.58 8.09 7.32
N GLN A 112 -4.55 7.70 8.07
CA GLN A 112 -3.15 7.98 7.73
C GLN A 112 -2.72 7.37 6.39
N ILE A 113 -3.34 6.26 5.96
CA ILE A 113 -2.95 5.59 4.71
C ILE A 113 -3.57 6.24 3.47
N ALA A 114 -4.36 7.30 3.64
CA ALA A 114 -5.03 7.95 2.51
C ALA A 114 -4.04 8.23 1.37
N GLU A 115 -4.39 7.80 0.17
CA GLU A 115 -3.64 7.99 -1.07
C GLU A 115 -2.25 7.37 -1.11
N HIS A 116 -1.80 6.68 -0.07
CA HIS A 116 -0.55 5.93 -0.14
C HIS A 116 -0.69 4.76 -1.12
N ILE A 117 0.44 4.35 -1.68
CA ILE A 117 0.50 3.24 -2.64
C ILE A 117 1.12 2.03 -1.95
N ALA A 118 0.42 0.91 -2.00
CA ALA A 118 0.94 -0.38 -1.55
C ALA A 118 1.17 -1.26 -2.77
N PHE A 119 2.28 -1.98 -2.79
CA PHE A 119 2.62 -2.89 -3.89
C PHE A 119 2.35 -4.32 -3.48
N TYR A 120 1.91 -5.15 -4.43
CA TYR A 120 1.81 -6.59 -4.24
C TYR A 120 3.22 -7.16 -4.05
N GLN A 121 3.49 -7.65 -2.85
CA GLN A 121 4.83 -8.09 -2.46
C GLN A 121 5.20 -9.47 -3.03
N ASP A 122 4.23 -10.14 -3.65
CA ASP A 122 4.44 -11.38 -4.39
C ASP A 122 4.61 -11.15 -5.91
N ARG A 123 4.39 -9.92 -6.39
CA ARG A 123 4.52 -9.56 -7.81
C ARG A 123 5.61 -8.54 -8.06
N MET A 124 5.94 -7.77 -7.04
CA MET A 124 6.98 -6.75 -7.07
C MET A 124 8.04 -7.12 -6.05
N VAL A 125 9.21 -6.51 -6.18
CA VAL A 125 10.29 -6.70 -5.20
C VAL A 125 10.29 -5.51 -4.26
N VAL A 126 10.00 -5.74 -2.99
CA VAL A 126 10.03 -4.73 -1.95
C VAL A 126 11.27 -4.98 -1.09
N ARG A 127 12.17 -4.01 -1.03
CA ARG A 127 13.42 -4.12 -0.29
C ARG A 127 13.42 -3.19 0.90
N LEU A 128 13.90 -3.70 2.02
CA LEU A 128 14.04 -2.95 3.26
C LEU A 128 15.50 -2.60 3.48
N GLY A 129 15.75 -1.41 4.01
CA GLY A 129 17.08 -1.08 4.48
C GLY A 129 17.52 -2.04 5.58
N VAL A 130 18.76 -2.47 5.52
CA VAL A 130 19.31 -3.45 6.45
C VAL A 130 20.02 -2.73 7.58
N ALA A 131 19.82 -3.19 8.81
CA ALA A 131 20.55 -2.66 9.96
C ALA A 131 22.04 -2.93 9.82
N ILE A 132 22.85 -1.91 10.17
CA ILE A 132 24.31 -1.99 10.11
C ILE A 132 24.83 -2.16 11.52
N PHE A 133 25.76 -3.09 11.73
CA PHE A 133 26.40 -3.30 13.03
C PHE A 133 27.89 -2.98 12.96
N PRO A 134 28.43 -2.26 13.95
CA PRO A 134 27.67 -1.60 15.00
C PRO A 134 26.76 -0.51 14.43
N ILE A 135 25.63 -0.27 15.11
CA ILE A 135 24.72 0.80 14.67
C ILE A 135 25.46 2.13 14.79
N PRO A 136 25.54 2.93 13.71
CA PRO A 136 26.25 4.20 13.75
C PRO A 136 25.62 5.12 14.80
N LYS A 137 26.47 5.83 15.54
CA LYS A 137 25.99 6.86 16.45
C LYS A 137 25.49 8.03 15.64
N LYS A 138 24.41 8.61 16.11
CA LYS A 138 23.90 9.82 15.52
C LYS A 138 24.92 10.95 15.71
N ALA A 139 25.27 11.58 14.62
CA ALA A 139 26.17 12.72 14.66
C ALA A 139 25.46 13.96 15.19
#